data_f17fccb337f07e5f474b284f9f196a4d
#
_entry.id   f17fccb337f07e5f474b284f9f196a4d
#
_cell.length_a   1.000
_cell.length_b   1.000
_cell.length_c   1.000
_cell.angle_alpha   90.00
_cell.angle_beta   90.00
_cell.angle_gamma   90.00
#
_symmetry.space_group_name_H-M   'P 1'
#
loop_
_entity.id
_entity.type
_entity.pdbx_description
1 polymer ?
#
loop_
_entity_poly.entity_id
_entity_poly.type
_entity_poly.pdbx_seq_one_letter_code
_entity_poly.pdbx_strand_id
1 'polypeptide(L)'
;RDYYASRGLGDVYKRQIPPEDIENVEMLPADEETIARYGQRAAHGVMLITLRYDRPASFPADSAFGSYIARQVRWDESEPTARVVLRYKITPDGETVVQQELESTDNRLKRRVLKAVAEAPRWHPAQKNGAPVESEGVLSIQLPEGRRMPRQAELVIR
;
A
#
# COMPACT_ATOMS: atom_id res chain seq x y z
N ARG A 1 15.61 8.41 5.81
CA ARG A 1 16.21 7.63 6.92
C ARG A 1 16.57 6.26 6.43
N ASP A 2 17.78 5.83 6.77
CA ASP A 2 18.23 4.47 6.51
C ASP A 2 17.89 3.61 7.73
N TYR A 3 17.17 2.54 7.50
CA TYR A 3 16.93 1.53 8.52
C TYR A 3 17.87 0.36 8.30
N TYR A 4 18.52 -0.10 9.36
CA TYR A 4 19.36 -1.28 9.32
C TYR A 4 18.78 -2.39 10.20
N ALA A 5 18.94 -3.63 9.75
CA ALA A 5 18.54 -4.80 10.50
C ALA A 5 19.58 -5.91 10.33
N SER A 6 19.87 -6.63 11.38
CA SER A 6 20.71 -7.82 11.30
C SER A 6 19.93 -9.00 10.70
N ARG A 7 20.69 -9.96 10.14
CA ARG A 7 20.11 -11.18 9.56
C ARG A 7 19.23 -11.90 10.59
N GLY A 8 18.00 -12.22 10.24
CA GLY A 8 16.99 -12.76 11.15
C GLY A 8 16.04 -11.70 11.71
N LEU A 9 16.51 -10.47 11.99
CA LEU A 9 15.65 -9.33 12.30
C LEU A 9 15.14 -8.66 11.02
N GLY A 10 15.88 -8.76 9.91
CA GLY A 10 15.52 -8.18 8.62
C GLY A 10 14.17 -8.67 8.09
N ASP A 11 13.87 -9.94 8.27
CA ASP A 11 12.59 -10.51 7.82
C ASP A 11 11.40 -9.99 8.62
N VAL A 12 11.58 -9.69 9.92
CA VAL A 12 10.54 -9.11 10.76
C VAL A 12 10.29 -7.67 10.35
N TYR A 13 11.33 -6.88 10.12
CA TYR A 13 11.21 -5.50 9.66
C TYR A 13 10.66 -5.41 8.24
N LYS A 14 11.06 -6.31 7.33
CA LYS A 14 10.49 -6.38 5.98
C LYS A 14 8.97 -6.62 5.97
N ARG A 15 8.46 -7.39 6.93
CA ARG A 15 7.01 -7.62 7.06
C ARG A 15 6.26 -6.39 7.56
N GLN A 16 6.93 -5.48 8.27
CA GLN A 16 6.35 -4.26 8.81
C GLN A 16 6.45 -3.07 7.84
N ILE A 17 7.35 -3.12 6.86
CA ILE A 17 7.55 -2.08 5.87
C ILE A 17 6.91 -2.54 4.55
N PRO A 18 5.87 -1.86 4.06
CA PRO A 18 5.28 -2.17 2.76
C PRO A 18 6.35 -2.09 1.65
N PRO A 19 6.39 -3.04 0.72
CA PRO A 19 7.38 -3.03 -0.37
C PRO A 19 7.36 -1.76 -1.22
N GLU A 20 6.20 -1.16 -1.40
CA GLU A 20 6.00 0.09 -2.13
C GLU A 20 6.69 1.29 -1.48
N ASP A 21 6.96 1.21 -0.18
CA ASP A 21 7.62 2.25 0.58
C ASP A 21 9.14 2.16 0.52
N ILE A 22 9.66 1.08 -0.04
CA ILE A 22 11.10 0.81 -0.14
C ILE A 22 11.64 1.35 -1.47
N GLU A 23 12.59 2.26 -1.39
CA GLU A 23 13.31 2.79 -2.53
C GLU A 23 14.47 1.87 -2.93
N ASN A 24 15.24 1.44 -1.95
CA ASN A 24 16.42 0.60 -2.17
C ASN A 24 16.66 -0.35 -0.98
N VAL A 25 17.23 -1.51 -1.29
CA VAL A 25 17.73 -2.47 -0.30
C VAL A 25 19.16 -2.83 -0.66
N GLU A 26 20.08 -2.63 0.27
CA GLU A 26 21.47 -2.97 0.13
C GLU A 26 21.88 -3.97 1.22
N MET A 27 22.60 -5.02 0.84
CA MET A 27 23.15 -6.00 1.76
C MET A 27 24.63 -5.71 1.97
N LEU A 28 25.02 -5.43 3.20
CA LEU A 28 26.43 -5.26 3.59
C LEU A 28 26.98 -6.58 4.14
N PRO A 29 28.22 -6.94 3.78
CA PRO A 29 28.86 -8.15 4.28
C PRO A 29 29.16 -8.05 5.78
N ALA A 30 29.32 -9.20 6.44
CA ALA A 30 29.73 -9.29 7.85
C ALA A 30 31.26 -9.15 7.96
N ASP A 31 31.78 -7.97 7.69
CA ASP A 31 33.20 -7.64 7.78
C ASP A 31 33.49 -6.66 8.94
N GLU A 32 34.76 -6.42 9.20
CA GLU A 32 35.20 -5.54 10.29
C GLU A 32 34.73 -4.10 10.11
N GLU A 33 34.66 -3.61 8.88
CA GLU A 33 34.20 -2.26 8.57
C GLU A 33 32.69 -2.11 8.90
N THR A 34 31.89 -3.08 8.50
CA THR A 34 30.46 -3.12 8.80
C THR A 34 30.21 -3.24 10.30
N ILE A 35 30.96 -4.07 11.00
CA ILE A 35 30.86 -4.23 12.45
C ILE A 35 31.28 -2.93 13.16
N ALA A 36 32.35 -2.27 12.73
CA ALA A 36 32.80 -1.00 13.29
C ALA A 36 31.76 0.10 13.13
N ARG A 37 31.04 0.12 12.01
CA ARG A 37 30.03 1.13 11.69
C ARG A 37 28.68 0.89 12.36
N TYR A 38 28.23 -0.36 12.45
CA TYR A 38 26.89 -0.72 12.91
C TYR A 38 26.86 -1.53 14.23
N GLY A 39 28.01 -1.84 14.80
CA GLY A 39 28.14 -2.58 16.06
C GLY A 39 28.17 -4.10 15.90
N GLN A 40 28.27 -4.80 17.02
CA GLN A 40 28.43 -6.27 17.07
C GLN A 40 27.28 -7.05 16.45
N ARG A 41 26.08 -6.49 16.42
CA ARG A 41 24.93 -7.12 15.74
C ARG A 41 25.14 -7.26 14.24
N ALA A 42 26.02 -6.49 13.65
CA ALA A 42 26.40 -6.58 12.25
C ALA A 42 27.32 -7.78 11.92
N ALA A 43 27.73 -8.55 12.91
CA ALA A 43 28.55 -9.78 12.72
C ALA A 43 27.86 -10.83 11.82
N HIS A 44 26.55 -10.74 11.63
CA HIS A 44 25.76 -11.61 10.75
C HIS A 44 25.36 -10.94 9.42
N GLY A 45 25.94 -9.78 9.12
CA GLY A 45 25.59 -8.95 7.96
C GLY A 45 24.54 -7.90 8.30
N VAL A 46 24.44 -6.88 7.46
CA VAL A 46 23.52 -5.76 7.60
C VAL A 46 22.70 -5.60 6.33
N MET A 47 21.40 -5.42 6.50
CA MET A 47 20.50 -5.00 5.44
C MET A 47 20.18 -3.51 5.63
N LEU A 48 20.57 -2.69 4.67
CA LEU A 48 20.19 -1.28 4.62
C LEU A 48 18.92 -1.14 3.77
N ILE A 49 17.90 -0.58 4.38
CA ILE A 49 16.64 -0.28 3.69
C ILE A 49 16.50 1.23 3.60
N THR A 50 16.49 1.74 2.38
CA THR A 50 16.20 3.15 2.11
C THR A 50 14.73 3.28 1.78
N LEU A 51 14.03 4.11 2.53
CA LEU A 51 12.61 4.39 2.31
C LEU A 51 12.43 5.54 1.31
N ARG A 52 11.36 5.47 0.55
CA ARG A 52 10.97 6.56 -0.39
C ARG A 52 10.57 7.83 0.35
N TYR A 53 10.17 7.72 1.62
CA TYR A 53 9.77 8.85 2.46
C TYR A 53 10.07 8.56 3.94
N ASP A 54 10.21 9.63 4.71
CA ASP A 54 10.45 9.56 6.16
C ASP A 54 9.15 9.39 6.93
N ARG A 55 8.07 9.97 6.41
CA ARG A 55 6.74 9.90 6.99
C ARG A 55 5.76 9.45 5.90
N PRO A 56 5.02 8.34 6.11
CA PRO A 56 4.03 7.90 5.15
C PRO A 56 2.86 8.88 5.05
N ALA A 57 2.16 8.85 3.93
CA ALA A 57 0.89 9.54 3.80
C ALA A 57 -0.13 8.98 4.79
N SER A 58 -0.97 9.84 5.34
CA SER A 58 -2.05 9.44 6.24
C SER A 58 -3.39 10.01 5.78
N PHE A 59 -4.42 9.16 5.85
CA PHE A 59 -5.78 9.56 5.53
C PHE A 59 -6.41 10.24 6.75
N PRO A 60 -7.11 11.39 6.59
CA PRO A 60 -7.55 12.21 7.72
C PRO A 60 -8.78 11.67 8.48
N ALA A 61 -9.42 10.61 8.01
CA ALA A 61 -10.55 10.00 8.70
C ALA A 61 -10.10 8.99 9.77
N ASP A 62 -10.98 8.70 10.72
CA ASP A 62 -10.74 7.73 11.82
C ASP A 62 -10.65 6.28 11.35
N SER A 63 -10.84 6.03 10.07
CA SER A 63 -10.77 4.71 9.43
C SER A 63 -9.77 4.68 8.30
N ALA A 64 -9.30 3.49 7.94
CA ALA A 64 -8.50 3.29 6.75
C ALA A 64 -9.23 3.78 5.48
N PHE A 65 -8.47 4.23 4.49
CA PHE A 65 -9.02 4.78 3.24
C PHE A 65 -10.00 3.82 2.56
N GLY A 66 -9.65 2.53 2.45
CA GLY A 66 -10.54 1.52 1.86
C GLY A 66 -11.87 1.40 2.58
N SER A 67 -11.86 1.39 3.91
CA SER A 67 -13.08 1.35 4.72
C SER A 67 -13.92 2.61 4.57
N TYR A 68 -13.29 3.76 4.45
CA TYR A 68 -13.98 5.03 4.18
C TYR A 68 -14.68 4.97 2.82
N ILE A 69 -13.97 4.59 1.76
CA ILE A 69 -14.55 4.50 0.40
C ILE A 69 -15.67 3.48 0.35
N ALA A 70 -15.51 2.30 0.97
CA ALA A 70 -16.58 1.28 1.02
C ALA A 70 -17.88 1.81 1.64
N ARG A 71 -17.77 2.65 2.66
CA ARG A 71 -18.95 3.27 3.31
C ARG A 71 -19.60 4.37 2.46
N GLN A 72 -18.86 5.03 1.61
CA GLN A 72 -19.38 6.05 0.70
C GLN A 72 -20.09 5.43 -0.52
N VAL A 73 -19.77 4.20 -0.86
CA VAL A 73 -20.38 3.50 -1.99
C VAL A 73 -21.69 2.84 -1.55
N ARG A 74 -22.79 3.22 -2.20
CA ARG A 74 -24.07 2.52 -2.02
C ARG A 74 -24.08 1.27 -2.87
N TRP A 75 -24.11 0.12 -2.20
CA TRP A 75 -24.19 -1.19 -2.82
C TRP A 75 -25.12 -2.07 -1.98
N ASP A 76 -26.30 -2.39 -2.54
CA ASP A 76 -27.31 -3.13 -1.84
C ASP A 76 -26.90 -4.62 -1.68
N GLU A 77 -27.37 -5.24 -0.59
CA GLU A 77 -27.14 -6.67 -0.37
C GLU A 77 -27.78 -7.55 -1.46
N SER A 78 -28.78 -7.04 -2.16
CA SER A 78 -29.41 -7.70 -3.31
C SER A 78 -28.59 -7.60 -4.60
N GLU A 79 -27.62 -6.67 -4.66
CA GLU A 79 -26.73 -6.56 -5.80
C GLU A 79 -25.69 -7.68 -5.79
N PRO A 80 -25.17 -8.09 -6.98
CA PRO A 80 -24.19 -9.17 -7.04
C PRO A 80 -22.90 -8.78 -6.31
N THR A 81 -22.23 -9.78 -5.74
CA THR A 81 -20.90 -9.55 -5.15
C THR A 81 -19.94 -9.08 -6.24
N ALA A 82 -19.35 -7.94 -6.04
CA ALA A 82 -18.45 -7.31 -7.00
C ALA A 82 -17.17 -6.80 -6.33
N ARG A 83 -16.11 -6.73 -7.10
CA ARG A 83 -14.79 -6.31 -6.64
C ARG A 83 -14.15 -5.34 -7.62
N VAL A 84 -13.54 -4.31 -7.07
CA VAL A 84 -12.75 -3.32 -7.81
C VAL A 84 -11.42 -3.13 -7.09
N VAL A 85 -10.33 -3.24 -7.81
CA VAL A 85 -8.98 -3.01 -7.31
C VAL A 85 -8.32 -1.95 -8.18
N LEU A 86 -7.88 -0.87 -7.56
CA LEU A 86 -7.28 0.28 -8.22
C LEU A 86 -5.92 0.58 -7.61
N ARG A 87 -4.95 0.89 -8.46
CA ARG A 87 -3.71 1.52 -8.04
C ARG A 87 -3.89 3.03 -8.10
N TYR A 88 -3.54 3.71 -7.02
CA TYR A 88 -3.63 5.15 -6.92
C TYR A 88 -2.31 5.74 -6.42
N LYS A 89 -2.14 7.01 -6.66
CA LYS A 89 -1.10 7.82 -6.05
C LYS A 89 -1.70 8.94 -5.23
N ILE A 90 -0.95 9.38 -4.24
CA ILE A 90 -1.24 10.55 -3.44
C ILE A 90 -0.23 11.60 -3.85
N THR A 91 -0.72 12.74 -4.37
CA THR A 91 0.14 13.85 -4.80
C THR A 91 0.76 14.56 -3.59
N PRO A 92 1.82 15.37 -3.79
CA PRO A 92 2.34 16.21 -2.71
C PRO A 92 1.32 17.17 -2.10
N ASP A 93 0.24 17.48 -2.82
CA ASP A 93 -0.89 18.28 -2.32
C ASP A 93 -1.94 17.47 -1.56
N GLY A 94 -1.78 16.14 -1.48
CA GLY A 94 -2.70 15.24 -0.80
C GLY A 94 -3.88 14.75 -1.65
N GLU A 95 -3.88 15.01 -2.95
CA GLU A 95 -4.93 14.51 -3.85
C GLU A 95 -4.73 13.06 -4.20
N THR A 96 -5.83 12.31 -4.30
CA THR A 96 -5.83 10.93 -4.77
C THR A 96 -6.03 10.89 -6.27
N VAL A 97 -5.08 10.31 -6.99
CA VAL A 97 -5.14 10.12 -8.44
C VAL A 97 -5.10 8.65 -8.77
N VAL A 98 -6.14 8.15 -9.40
CA VAL A 98 -6.17 6.75 -9.87
C VAL A 98 -5.25 6.60 -11.07
N GLN A 99 -4.29 5.69 -10.98
CA GLN A 99 -3.31 5.43 -12.03
C GLN A 99 -3.69 4.26 -12.92
N GLN A 100 -4.22 3.19 -12.31
CA GLN A 100 -4.48 1.95 -13.03
C GLN A 100 -5.63 1.18 -12.37
N GLU A 101 -6.48 0.61 -13.21
CA GLU A 101 -7.42 -0.43 -12.82
C GLU A 101 -6.72 -1.78 -12.85
N LEU A 102 -6.64 -2.46 -11.71
CA LEU A 102 -6.03 -3.79 -11.61
C LEU A 102 -7.07 -4.90 -11.76
N GLU A 103 -8.28 -4.67 -11.25
CA GLU A 103 -9.40 -5.60 -11.35
C GLU A 103 -10.72 -4.84 -11.29
N SER A 104 -11.68 -5.24 -12.10
CA SER A 104 -13.06 -4.76 -12.01
C SER A 104 -14.02 -5.85 -12.50
N THR A 105 -14.90 -6.31 -11.64
CA THR A 105 -15.90 -7.32 -11.97
C THR A 105 -17.28 -6.71 -12.31
N ASP A 106 -17.50 -5.45 -11.97
CA ASP A 106 -18.75 -4.73 -12.24
C ASP A 106 -18.48 -3.24 -12.51
N ASN A 107 -18.90 -2.77 -13.68
CA ASN A 107 -18.70 -1.38 -14.08
C ASN A 107 -19.47 -0.36 -13.25
N ARG A 108 -20.61 -0.76 -12.66
CA ARG A 108 -21.40 0.12 -11.80
C ARG A 108 -20.68 0.36 -10.49
N LEU A 109 -20.13 -0.70 -9.90
CA LEU A 109 -19.28 -0.60 -8.71
C LEU A 109 -18.05 0.27 -8.98
N LYS A 110 -17.36 0.02 -10.08
CA LYS A 110 -16.20 0.81 -10.49
C LYS A 110 -16.53 2.31 -10.57
N ARG A 111 -17.60 2.70 -11.24
CA ARG A 111 -18.01 4.11 -11.35
C ARG A 111 -18.31 4.73 -9.99
N ARG A 112 -19.01 3.99 -9.11
CA ARG A 112 -19.33 4.46 -7.75
C ARG A 112 -18.07 4.61 -6.89
N VAL A 113 -17.11 3.69 -7.01
CA VAL A 113 -15.81 3.76 -6.32
C VAL A 113 -15.01 4.95 -6.82
N LEU A 114 -14.89 5.14 -8.13
CA LEU A 114 -14.17 6.28 -8.72
C LEU A 114 -14.76 7.62 -8.29
N LYS A 115 -16.07 7.72 -8.22
CA LYS A 115 -16.77 8.91 -7.70
C LYS A 115 -16.44 9.17 -6.23
N ALA A 116 -16.50 8.12 -5.39
CA ALA A 116 -16.18 8.23 -3.98
C ALA A 116 -14.71 8.64 -3.74
N VAL A 117 -13.79 8.13 -4.55
CA VAL A 117 -12.38 8.52 -4.50
C VAL A 117 -12.20 9.99 -4.89
N ALA A 118 -12.88 10.45 -5.92
CA ALA A 118 -12.81 11.86 -6.36
C ALA A 118 -13.38 12.85 -5.32
N GLU A 119 -14.36 12.42 -4.55
CA GLU A 119 -15.02 13.22 -3.50
C GLU A 119 -14.37 13.06 -2.11
N ALA A 120 -13.37 12.17 -1.98
CA ALA A 120 -12.70 11.93 -0.72
C ALA A 120 -11.88 13.15 -0.25
N PRO A 121 -11.76 13.36 1.08
CA PRO A 121 -10.92 14.43 1.60
C PRO A 121 -9.45 14.23 1.21
N ARG A 122 -8.69 15.32 1.22
CA ARG A 122 -7.25 15.27 0.94
C ARG A 122 -6.50 14.54 2.04
N TRP A 123 -5.49 13.80 1.63
CA TRP A 123 -4.54 13.17 2.52
C TRP A 123 -3.57 14.18 3.13
N HIS A 124 -3.00 13.81 4.27
CA HIS A 124 -1.72 14.36 4.69
C HIS A 124 -0.65 13.65 3.86
N PRO A 125 0.06 14.34 2.94
CA PRO A 125 0.98 13.69 2.02
C PRO A 125 2.18 13.08 2.75
N ALA A 126 2.82 12.11 2.11
CA ALA A 126 4.10 11.60 2.57
C ALA A 126 5.16 12.71 2.57
N GLN A 127 6.13 12.62 3.44
CA GLN A 127 7.22 13.59 3.56
C GLN A 127 8.58 12.93 3.48
N LYS A 128 9.51 13.58 2.79
CA LYS A 128 10.93 13.22 2.76
C LYS A 128 11.76 14.49 2.95
N ASN A 129 12.68 14.47 3.92
CA ASN A 129 13.51 15.63 4.27
C ASN A 129 12.70 16.92 4.56
N GLY A 130 11.54 16.77 5.19
CA GLY A 130 10.66 17.88 5.54
C GLY A 130 9.79 18.42 4.40
N ALA A 131 9.90 17.87 3.19
CA ALA A 131 9.11 18.26 2.03
C ALA A 131 8.04 17.22 1.69
N PRO A 132 6.83 17.63 1.24
CA PRO A 132 5.83 16.70 0.78
C PRO A 132 6.28 15.99 -0.50
N VAL A 133 6.05 14.69 -0.59
CA VAL A 133 6.39 13.86 -1.74
C VAL A 133 5.21 12.99 -2.15
N GLU A 134 5.24 12.51 -3.39
CA GLU A 134 4.28 11.58 -3.93
C GLU A 134 4.42 10.20 -3.28
N SER A 135 3.31 9.51 -3.08
CA SER A 135 3.28 8.12 -2.64
C SER A 135 2.21 7.33 -3.39
N GLU A 136 2.26 6.02 -3.29
CA GLU A 136 1.34 5.12 -4.00
C GLU A 136 0.64 4.18 -3.03
N GLY A 137 -0.52 3.66 -3.45
CA GLY A 137 -1.27 2.67 -2.72
C GLY A 137 -2.18 1.85 -3.62
N VAL A 138 -2.76 0.83 -3.06
CA VAL A 138 -3.75 -0.03 -3.72
C VAL A 138 -5.04 0.00 -2.93
N LEU A 139 -6.13 0.31 -3.62
CA LEU A 139 -7.49 0.30 -3.08
C LEU A 139 -8.21 -0.95 -3.56
N SER A 140 -8.66 -1.79 -2.63
CA SER A 140 -9.46 -2.97 -2.92
C SER A 140 -10.83 -2.83 -2.26
N ILE A 141 -11.88 -2.78 -3.07
CA ILE A 141 -13.27 -2.69 -2.61
C ILE A 141 -14.01 -3.93 -3.09
N GLN A 142 -14.56 -4.67 -2.16
CA GLN A 142 -15.44 -5.81 -2.42
C GLN A 142 -16.74 -5.62 -1.65
N LEU A 143 -17.85 -5.60 -2.35
CA LEU A 143 -19.18 -5.39 -1.79
C LEU A 143 -20.17 -6.42 -2.34
N PRO A 144 -21.17 -6.85 -1.54
CA PRO A 144 -21.34 -6.56 -0.12
C PRO A 144 -20.19 -7.11 0.74
N GLU A 145 -19.91 -6.45 1.85
CA GLU A 145 -18.86 -6.88 2.76
C GLU A 145 -19.13 -8.30 3.32
N GLY A 146 -18.06 -9.07 3.54
CA GLY A 146 -18.14 -10.41 4.10
C GLY A 146 -18.60 -11.51 3.14
N ARG A 147 -19.02 -11.18 1.93
CA ARG A 147 -19.37 -12.16 0.90
C ARG A 147 -18.14 -12.58 0.09
N ARG A 148 -18.05 -13.87 -0.18
CA ARG A 148 -17.00 -14.39 -1.06
C ARG A 148 -17.36 -14.12 -2.52
N MET A 149 -16.34 -13.78 -3.32
CA MET A 149 -16.51 -13.73 -4.77
C MET A 149 -16.91 -15.12 -5.29
N PRO A 150 -17.86 -15.18 -6.24
CA PRO A 150 -18.15 -16.44 -6.93
C PRO A 150 -16.86 -16.96 -7.54
N ARG A 151 -16.62 -18.26 -7.40
CA ARG A 151 -15.49 -18.91 -8.10
C ARG A 151 -15.75 -18.78 -9.60
N GLN A 152 -14.78 -18.29 -10.33
CA GLN A 152 -14.86 -18.35 -11.79
C GLN A 152 -14.94 -19.82 -12.19
N ALA A 153 -15.90 -20.15 -13.06
CA ALA A 153 -16.00 -21.47 -13.62
C ALA A 153 -14.72 -21.74 -14.42
N GLU A 154 -13.98 -22.78 -14.05
CA GLU A 154 -12.85 -23.24 -14.83
C GLU A 154 -13.36 -23.81 -16.14
N LEU A 155 -13.00 -23.17 -17.26
CA LEU A 155 -13.29 -23.71 -18.59
C LEU A 155 -12.32 -24.86 -18.84
N VAL A 156 -12.79 -26.09 -18.65
CA VAL A 156 -12.04 -27.29 -19.04
C VAL A 156 -12.42 -27.62 -20.49
N ILE A 157 -11.50 -27.35 -21.40
CA ILE A 157 -11.63 -27.80 -22.79
C ILE A 157 -11.11 -29.23 -22.84
N ARG A 158 -12.00 -30.15 -23.12
CA ARG A 158 -11.66 -31.56 -23.36
C ARG A 158 -11.41 -31.82 -24.85
#